data_2d199c6bcacb237f80901d8db8910d10
#
_entry.id   2d199c6bcacb237f80901d8db8910d10
#
_cell.length_a   1.000
_cell.length_b   1.000
_cell.length_c   1.000
_cell.angle_alpha   90.00
_cell.angle_beta   90.00
_cell.angle_gamma   90.00
#
_symmetry.space_group_name_H-M   'P 1'
#
loop_
_entity.id
_entity.type
_entity.pdbx_description
1 polymer ?
#
loop_
_entity_poly.entity_id
_entity_poly.type
_entity_poly.pdbx_seq_one_letter_code
_entity_poly.pdbx_strand_id
1 'polypeptide(L)'
;MNNMKKDVALVLSSGGARGLAHIGAIEELEAQGYRITSIAGCSMGSLIGGVYAAGKLAEFREWMKTINKKKMMELTDFSFSLNHVAKGTRIIEAIMEFVPDIAIEDLPLPYCAIATDWKSGREVVFRKGSLFDAIRASISLPAFYEPVQRDGMILVDGGVTNPLPLNRVKRHEGDILVGVDVSGHDYETQWKTQHQLTEKRKHSTSLSQKILNRLIPDNLDFNHYTVLSRVSSLMIRQNSILMTQLMNPDILIDIQMSRYGSFDYDKSEKLITIGRHKTQQAIQKFQSE
;
A
#
# COMPACT_ATOMS: atom_id res chain seq x y z
N MET A 1 36.06 -9.81 6.84
CA MET A 1 34.81 -10.53 6.56
C MET A 1 34.19 -9.94 5.30
N ASN A 2 34.10 -10.75 4.25
CA ASN A 2 33.56 -10.29 2.96
C ASN A 2 32.07 -10.01 3.18
N ASN A 3 31.71 -8.73 3.14
CA ASN A 3 30.32 -8.28 3.28
C ASN A 3 29.63 -8.53 1.91
N MET A 4 29.33 -9.81 1.60
CA MET A 4 28.55 -10.12 0.40
C MET A 4 27.18 -9.49 0.57
N LYS A 5 26.85 -8.51 -0.28
CA LYS A 5 25.51 -7.94 -0.34
C LYS A 5 24.51 -9.08 -0.58
N LYS A 6 23.51 -9.18 0.28
CA LYS A 6 22.46 -10.17 0.11
C LYS A 6 21.46 -9.63 -0.90
N ASP A 7 21.32 -10.29 -2.03
CA ASP A 7 20.41 -9.91 -3.10
C ASP A 7 18.96 -10.19 -2.70
N VAL A 8 18.06 -9.27 -3.01
CA VAL A 8 16.66 -9.30 -2.59
C VAL A 8 15.73 -9.15 -3.78
N ALA A 9 14.82 -10.09 -3.95
CA ALA A 9 13.61 -9.92 -4.74
C ALA A 9 12.52 -9.34 -3.82
N LEU A 10 12.18 -8.07 -4.01
CA LEU A 10 11.30 -7.31 -3.11
C LEU A 10 9.87 -7.27 -3.62
N VAL A 11 8.92 -7.52 -2.73
CA VAL A 11 7.49 -7.43 -3.03
C VAL A 11 6.80 -6.46 -2.10
N LEU A 12 6.08 -5.50 -2.68
CA LEU A 12 5.41 -4.41 -1.97
C LEU A 12 3.89 -4.52 -2.14
N SER A 13 3.18 -4.67 -1.04
CA SER A 13 1.74 -4.88 -1.04
C SER A 13 0.93 -3.63 -1.37
N SER A 14 -0.34 -3.85 -1.70
CA SER A 14 -1.39 -2.82 -1.66
C SER A 14 -1.60 -2.29 -0.23
N GLY A 15 -2.03 -1.01 -0.09
CA GLY A 15 -2.28 -0.47 1.26
C GLY A 15 -2.71 0.99 1.36
N GLY A 16 -2.93 1.70 0.24
CA GLY A 16 -3.23 3.15 0.26
C GLY A 16 -2.12 3.93 0.97
N ALA A 17 -2.46 4.95 1.78
CA ALA A 17 -1.46 5.77 2.48
C ALA A 17 -0.53 4.96 3.39
N ARG A 18 -0.99 3.82 3.93
CA ARG A 18 -0.15 2.91 4.73
C ARG A 18 1.06 2.39 3.95
N GLY A 19 0.95 2.33 2.62
CA GLY A 19 2.04 1.96 1.73
C GLY A 19 3.25 2.90 1.78
N LEU A 20 3.14 4.10 2.36
CA LEU A 20 4.31 4.95 2.62
C LEU A 20 5.32 4.28 3.56
N ALA A 21 4.91 3.26 4.32
CA ALA A 21 5.83 2.42 5.10
C ALA A 21 6.79 1.62 4.22
N HIS A 22 6.47 1.36 2.95
CA HIS A 22 7.39 0.72 2.00
C HIS A 22 8.66 1.54 1.79
N ILE A 23 8.59 2.89 1.87
CA ILE A 23 9.78 3.75 1.79
C ILE A 23 10.74 3.40 2.92
N GLY A 24 10.24 3.37 4.15
CA GLY A 24 11.05 3.01 5.31
C GLY A 24 11.59 1.58 5.27
N ALA A 25 10.81 0.65 4.69
CA ALA A 25 11.25 -0.73 4.50
C ALA A 25 12.41 -0.84 3.50
N ILE A 26 12.33 -0.15 2.37
CA ILE A 26 13.39 -0.08 1.36
C ILE A 26 14.66 0.52 1.97
N GLU A 27 14.55 1.69 2.61
CA GLU A 27 15.68 2.38 3.22
C GLU A 27 16.37 1.52 4.29
N GLU A 28 15.61 0.78 5.09
CA GLU A 28 16.20 -0.09 6.12
C GLU A 28 16.86 -1.33 5.54
N LEU A 29 16.28 -1.96 4.51
CA LEU A 29 16.92 -3.06 3.79
C LEU A 29 18.29 -2.64 3.25
N GLU A 30 18.37 -1.48 2.58
CA GLU A 30 19.63 -0.95 2.05
C GLU A 30 20.63 -0.61 3.17
N ALA A 31 20.16 0.01 4.26
CA ALA A 31 21.00 0.34 5.42
C ALA A 31 21.60 -0.90 6.10
N GLN A 32 20.88 -2.03 6.06
CA GLN A 32 21.35 -3.34 6.57
C GLN A 32 22.22 -4.11 5.54
N GLY A 33 22.55 -3.50 4.39
CA GLY A 33 23.44 -4.06 3.38
C GLY A 33 22.77 -5.03 2.40
N TYR A 34 21.43 -5.07 2.35
CA TYR A 34 20.71 -5.80 1.30
C TYR A 34 20.72 -5.00 -0.01
N ARG A 35 20.77 -5.70 -1.14
CA ARG A 35 20.68 -5.12 -2.48
C ARG A 35 19.39 -5.56 -3.14
N ILE A 36 18.51 -4.63 -3.43
CA ILE A 36 17.27 -4.92 -4.14
C ILE A 36 17.59 -5.12 -5.62
N THR A 37 17.31 -6.30 -6.16
CA THR A 37 17.63 -6.70 -7.53
C THR A 37 16.42 -6.82 -8.44
N SER A 38 15.21 -6.84 -7.86
CA SER A 38 13.95 -6.86 -8.58
C SER A 38 12.80 -6.43 -7.68
N ILE A 39 11.73 -5.86 -8.26
CA ILE A 39 10.54 -5.43 -7.51
C ILE A 39 9.25 -5.88 -8.20
N ALA A 40 8.31 -6.34 -7.39
CA ALA A 40 6.89 -6.45 -7.77
C ALA A 40 6.04 -5.63 -6.80
N GLY A 41 5.12 -4.84 -7.32
CA GLY A 41 4.28 -3.98 -6.50
C GLY A 41 2.81 -4.02 -6.89
N CYS A 42 1.94 -3.78 -5.92
CA CYS A 42 0.51 -3.63 -6.11
C CYS A 42 0.03 -2.31 -5.50
N SER A 43 -0.80 -1.54 -6.22
CA SER A 43 -1.37 -0.28 -5.75
C SER A 43 -0.27 0.69 -5.25
N MET A 44 -0.31 1.14 -4.01
CA MET A 44 0.76 1.98 -3.43
C MET A 44 2.12 1.28 -3.50
N GLY A 45 2.17 -0.05 -3.36
CA GLY A 45 3.42 -0.80 -3.54
C GLY A 45 3.97 -0.71 -4.96
N SER A 46 3.10 -0.61 -5.99
CA SER A 46 3.54 -0.38 -7.38
C SER A 46 4.10 1.03 -7.55
N LEU A 47 3.47 2.04 -6.95
CA LEU A 47 3.95 3.42 -7.00
C LEU A 47 5.34 3.55 -6.34
N ILE A 48 5.47 3.12 -5.08
CA ILE A 48 6.74 3.22 -4.35
C ILE A 48 7.84 2.39 -5.03
N GLY A 49 7.51 1.16 -5.44
CA GLY A 49 8.44 0.28 -6.15
C GLY A 49 8.89 0.83 -7.49
N GLY A 50 7.97 1.43 -8.26
CA GLY A 50 8.27 2.04 -9.56
C GLY A 50 9.14 3.30 -9.41
N VAL A 51 8.82 4.17 -8.45
CA VAL A 51 9.62 5.36 -8.13
C VAL A 51 11.03 4.96 -7.67
N TYR A 52 11.16 3.92 -6.84
CA TYR A 52 12.46 3.38 -6.45
C TYR A 52 13.22 2.82 -7.65
N ALA A 53 12.55 2.02 -8.50
CA ALA A 53 13.16 1.45 -9.70
C ALA A 53 13.64 2.52 -10.70
N ALA A 54 12.97 3.68 -10.74
CA ALA A 54 13.38 4.86 -11.50
C ALA A 54 14.51 5.66 -10.81
N GLY A 55 14.99 5.24 -9.62
CA GLY A 55 16.03 5.95 -8.87
C GLY A 55 15.60 7.26 -8.24
N LYS A 56 14.29 7.44 -7.97
CA LYS A 56 13.68 8.70 -7.53
C LYS A 56 12.99 8.65 -6.16
N LEU A 57 13.33 7.63 -5.35
CA LEU A 57 12.69 7.46 -4.04
C LEU A 57 12.99 8.61 -3.08
N ALA A 58 14.20 9.17 -3.13
CA ALA A 58 14.59 10.28 -2.25
C ALA A 58 13.78 11.55 -2.56
N GLU A 59 13.65 11.90 -3.85
CA GLU A 59 12.86 13.04 -4.30
C GLU A 59 11.37 12.85 -3.95
N PHE A 60 10.85 11.64 -4.15
CA PHE A 60 9.47 11.32 -3.77
C PHE A 60 9.24 11.47 -2.27
N ARG A 61 10.17 11.00 -1.43
CA ARG A 61 10.09 11.16 0.01
C ARG A 61 10.07 12.63 0.43
N GLU A 62 10.94 13.46 -0.14
CA GLU A 62 10.95 14.90 0.15
C GLU A 62 9.65 15.58 -0.30
N TRP A 63 9.14 15.21 -1.47
CA TRP A 63 7.86 15.70 -1.95
C TRP A 63 6.72 15.30 -0.99
N MET A 64 6.70 14.08 -0.47
CA MET A 64 5.69 13.61 0.49
C MET A 64 5.65 14.42 1.78
N LYS A 65 6.76 15.01 2.23
CA LYS A 65 6.78 15.93 3.39
C LYS A 65 5.97 17.20 3.16
N THR A 66 5.81 17.61 1.90
CA THR A 66 5.01 18.80 1.53
C THR A 66 3.50 18.50 1.48
N ILE A 67 3.12 17.21 1.52
CA ILE A 67 1.74 16.78 1.38
C ILE A 67 1.01 16.89 2.73
N ASN A 68 0.05 17.80 2.80
CA ASN A 68 -0.92 17.89 3.88
C ASN A 68 -2.31 17.48 3.39
N LYS A 69 -3.29 17.43 4.29
CA LYS A 69 -4.65 17.03 3.94
C LYS A 69 -5.27 17.86 2.82
N LYS A 70 -5.05 19.21 2.84
CA LYS A 70 -5.57 20.09 1.82
C LYS A 70 -4.97 19.78 0.45
N LYS A 71 -3.63 19.71 0.37
CA LYS A 71 -2.91 19.39 -0.89
C LYS A 71 -3.28 18.01 -1.41
N MET A 72 -3.46 17.02 -0.52
CA MET A 72 -3.91 15.69 -0.94
C MET A 72 -5.33 15.71 -1.50
N MET A 73 -6.26 16.47 -0.91
CA MET A 73 -7.61 16.63 -1.47
C MET A 73 -7.58 17.31 -2.85
N GLU A 74 -6.71 18.29 -3.06
CA GLU A 74 -6.51 18.94 -4.36
C GLU A 74 -5.97 17.96 -5.40
N LEU A 75 -5.00 17.11 -5.03
CA LEU A 75 -4.39 16.11 -5.91
C LEU A 75 -5.31 14.93 -6.23
N THR A 76 -6.17 14.54 -5.30
CA THR A 76 -7.09 13.42 -5.50
C THR A 76 -8.37 13.79 -6.24
N ASP A 77 -8.58 15.08 -6.52
CA ASP A 77 -9.78 15.56 -7.26
C ASP A 77 -11.11 15.12 -6.64
N PHE A 78 -11.15 14.95 -5.32
CA PHE A 78 -12.38 14.67 -4.61
C PHE A 78 -13.34 15.87 -4.71
N SER A 79 -14.17 15.89 -5.75
CA SER A 79 -15.37 16.72 -5.73
C SER A 79 -16.39 16.05 -4.82
N PHE A 80 -16.96 16.80 -3.87
CA PHE A 80 -18.01 16.34 -2.94
C PHE A 80 -19.33 15.96 -3.63
N SER A 81 -19.29 15.48 -4.85
CA SER A 81 -20.46 15.01 -5.58
C SER A 81 -20.55 13.50 -5.42
N LEU A 82 -21.66 13.03 -4.89
CA LEU A 82 -22.01 11.61 -4.71
C LEU A 82 -21.92 10.73 -5.97
N ASN A 83 -21.69 11.34 -7.12
CA ASN A 83 -21.69 10.68 -8.43
C ASN A 83 -20.34 10.76 -9.19
N HIS A 84 -19.28 11.34 -8.61
CA HIS A 84 -17.99 11.46 -9.31
C HIS A 84 -16.88 10.73 -8.56
N VAL A 85 -16.30 9.75 -9.24
CA VAL A 85 -15.06 9.06 -8.86
C VAL A 85 -13.89 9.95 -9.27
N ALA A 86 -12.86 10.08 -8.44
CA ALA A 86 -11.68 10.88 -8.75
C ALA A 86 -10.92 10.30 -9.95
N LYS A 87 -10.43 11.16 -10.85
CA LYS A 87 -9.67 10.67 -12.02
C LYS A 87 -8.32 10.07 -11.64
N GLY A 88 -7.72 10.52 -10.52
CA GLY A 88 -6.40 10.06 -10.06
C GLY A 88 -5.25 10.45 -10.97
N THR A 89 -5.47 11.30 -11.98
CA THR A 89 -4.44 11.76 -12.92
C THR A 89 -3.56 12.83 -12.30
N ARG A 90 -4.10 13.75 -11.51
CA ARG A 90 -3.34 14.86 -10.90
C ARG A 90 -2.23 14.40 -9.97
N ILE A 91 -2.43 13.31 -9.21
CA ILE A 91 -1.36 12.77 -8.36
C ILE A 91 -0.23 12.21 -9.21
N ILE A 92 -0.55 11.54 -10.32
CA ILE A 92 0.43 11.01 -11.27
C ILE A 92 1.17 12.18 -11.94
N GLU A 93 0.45 13.20 -12.44
CA GLU A 93 1.04 14.39 -13.05
C GLU A 93 2.00 15.10 -12.09
N ALA A 94 1.62 15.27 -10.82
CA ALA A 94 2.47 15.89 -9.82
C ALA A 94 3.75 15.07 -9.52
N ILE A 95 3.70 13.74 -9.60
CA ILE A 95 4.87 12.89 -9.44
C ILE A 95 5.74 12.94 -10.71
N MET A 96 5.15 13.03 -11.90
CA MET A 96 5.86 13.15 -13.18
C MET A 96 6.68 14.44 -13.31
N GLU A 97 6.41 15.48 -12.50
CA GLU A 97 7.23 16.69 -12.47
C GLU A 97 8.70 16.40 -12.08
N PHE A 98 8.97 15.32 -11.32
CA PHE A 98 10.31 14.97 -10.87
C PHE A 98 10.70 13.50 -11.12
N VAL A 99 9.76 12.63 -11.49
CA VAL A 99 10.02 11.25 -11.91
C VAL A 99 9.69 11.15 -13.40
N PRO A 100 10.67 10.88 -14.27
CA PRO A 100 10.39 10.73 -15.71
C PRO A 100 9.54 9.48 -15.96
N ASP A 101 8.67 9.53 -16.96
CA ASP A 101 7.97 8.34 -17.45
C ASP A 101 8.93 7.50 -18.31
N ILE A 102 9.47 6.46 -17.70
CA ILE A 102 10.41 5.53 -18.32
C ILE A 102 9.63 4.27 -18.73
N ALA A 103 9.97 3.67 -19.86
CA ALA A 103 9.46 2.34 -20.17
C ALA A 103 9.94 1.33 -19.12
N ILE A 104 9.03 0.47 -18.64
CA ILE A 104 9.32 -0.50 -17.55
C ILE A 104 10.52 -1.37 -17.90
N GLU A 105 10.64 -1.77 -19.16
CA GLU A 105 11.77 -2.59 -19.68
C GLU A 105 13.12 -1.87 -19.68
N ASP A 106 13.12 -0.53 -19.61
CA ASP A 106 14.32 0.32 -19.60
C ASP A 106 14.72 0.74 -18.17
N LEU A 107 13.98 0.33 -17.15
CA LEU A 107 14.32 0.60 -15.76
C LEU A 107 15.63 -0.10 -15.35
N PRO A 108 16.44 0.51 -14.46
CA PRO A 108 17.71 -0.06 -13.98
C PRO A 108 17.59 -1.44 -13.34
N LEU A 109 16.42 -1.79 -12.84
CA LEU A 109 16.15 -3.11 -12.27
C LEU A 109 14.76 -3.63 -12.71
N PRO A 110 14.59 -4.95 -12.82
CA PRO A 110 13.32 -5.58 -13.16
C PRO A 110 12.19 -5.13 -12.22
N TYR A 111 11.13 -4.63 -12.81
CA TYR A 111 9.95 -4.17 -12.09
C TYR A 111 8.68 -4.73 -12.71
N CYS A 112 7.64 -4.95 -11.89
CA CYS A 112 6.29 -5.15 -12.39
C CYS A 112 5.24 -4.53 -11.46
N ALA A 113 4.15 -4.04 -12.08
CA ALA A 113 2.95 -3.57 -11.41
C ALA A 113 1.77 -4.50 -11.69
N ILE A 114 0.88 -4.62 -10.71
CA ILE A 114 -0.30 -5.49 -10.80
C ILE A 114 -1.57 -4.63 -10.90
N ALA A 115 -2.41 -4.98 -11.87
CA ALA A 115 -3.79 -4.51 -11.96
C ALA A 115 -4.75 -5.69 -12.14
N THR A 116 -6.04 -5.42 -12.13
CA THR A 116 -7.10 -6.40 -12.34
C THR A 116 -7.97 -5.99 -13.52
N ASP A 117 -8.21 -6.88 -14.48
CA ASP A 117 -9.24 -6.63 -15.49
C ASP A 117 -10.63 -6.93 -14.89
N TRP A 118 -11.42 -5.87 -14.78
CA TRP A 118 -12.77 -5.94 -14.21
C TRP A 118 -13.69 -6.92 -14.95
N LYS A 119 -13.55 -7.02 -16.28
CA LYS A 119 -14.44 -7.84 -17.11
C LYS A 119 -14.20 -9.34 -16.92
N SER A 120 -12.93 -9.74 -16.89
CA SER A 120 -12.53 -11.14 -16.80
C SER A 120 -12.22 -11.61 -15.37
N GLY A 121 -12.03 -10.68 -14.44
CA GLY A 121 -11.53 -10.97 -13.08
C GLY A 121 -10.07 -11.46 -13.07
N ARG A 122 -9.34 -11.32 -14.16
CA ARG A 122 -7.95 -11.78 -14.26
C ARG A 122 -6.97 -10.73 -13.81
N GLU A 123 -5.89 -11.19 -13.21
CA GLU A 123 -4.71 -10.38 -12.94
C GLU A 123 -4.06 -9.93 -14.24
N VAL A 124 -3.63 -8.67 -14.27
CA VAL A 124 -2.85 -8.06 -15.36
C VAL A 124 -1.51 -7.63 -14.79
N VAL A 125 -0.42 -8.18 -15.34
CA VAL A 125 0.96 -7.91 -14.89
C VAL A 125 1.66 -7.03 -15.92
N PHE A 126 1.95 -5.79 -15.54
CA PHE A 126 2.71 -4.87 -16.37
C PHE A 126 4.21 -5.08 -16.17
N ARG A 127 4.89 -5.46 -17.23
CA ARG A 127 6.36 -5.65 -17.28
C ARG A 127 7.01 -4.84 -18.39
N LYS A 128 6.20 -4.12 -19.17
CA LYS A 128 6.61 -3.33 -20.33
C LYS A 128 5.68 -2.13 -20.52
N GLY A 129 6.18 -1.14 -21.26
CA GLY A 129 5.46 0.09 -21.57
C GLY A 129 5.61 1.15 -20.49
N SER A 130 4.83 2.22 -20.55
CA SER A 130 4.89 3.34 -19.62
C SER A 130 4.77 2.91 -18.16
N LEU A 131 5.73 3.34 -17.34
CA LEU A 131 5.73 3.13 -15.90
C LEU A 131 4.49 3.73 -15.24
N PHE A 132 4.15 4.96 -15.65
CA PHE A 132 3.01 5.66 -15.04
C PHE A 132 1.66 5.14 -15.50
N ASP A 133 1.53 4.64 -16.72
CA ASP A 133 0.31 3.91 -17.15
C ASP A 133 0.08 2.67 -16.31
N ALA A 134 1.14 1.91 -16.04
CA ALA A 134 1.06 0.71 -15.21
C ALA A 134 0.71 1.05 -13.75
N ILE A 135 1.36 2.07 -13.17
CA ILE A 135 1.05 2.56 -11.83
C ILE A 135 -0.39 3.07 -11.77
N ARG A 136 -0.82 3.89 -12.75
CA ARG A 136 -2.17 4.46 -12.79
C ARG A 136 -3.24 3.36 -12.82
N ALA A 137 -3.03 2.31 -13.59
CA ALA A 137 -3.91 1.14 -13.59
C ALA A 137 -3.92 0.44 -12.22
N SER A 138 -2.73 0.23 -11.65
CA SER A 138 -2.53 -0.49 -10.38
C SER A 138 -3.16 0.22 -9.18
N ILE A 139 -3.24 1.56 -9.17
CA ILE A 139 -3.83 2.36 -8.08
C ILE A 139 -5.32 2.68 -8.28
N SER A 140 -5.96 2.16 -9.32
CA SER A 140 -7.37 2.44 -9.65
C SER A 140 -8.34 1.74 -8.69
N LEU A 141 -8.28 2.12 -7.41
CA LEU A 141 -9.12 1.53 -6.35
C LEU A 141 -10.61 1.77 -6.65
N PRO A 142 -11.42 0.68 -6.79
CA PRO A 142 -12.84 0.80 -7.05
C PRO A 142 -13.56 1.69 -6.03
N ALA A 143 -14.52 2.49 -6.48
CA ALA A 143 -15.25 3.52 -5.75
C ALA A 143 -14.43 4.80 -5.40
N PHE A 144 -13.11 4.82 -5.61
CA PHE A 144 -12.26 5.99 -5.33
C PHE A 144 -11.71 6.62 -6.62
N TYR A 145 -11.21 5.79 -7.53
CA TYR A 145 -10.60 6.24 -8.78
C TYR A 145 -11.29 5.64 -9.99
N GLU A 146 -11.35 6.42 -11.08
CA GLU A 146 -11.85 5.92 -12.36
C GLU A 146 -11.00 4.73 -12.83
N PRO A 147 -11.64 3.64 -13.30
CA PRO A 147 -10.93 2.55 -13.96
C PRO A 147 -10.19 3.03 -15.20
N VAL A 148 -9.08 2.39 -15.53
CA VAL A 148 -8.33 2.66 -16.76
C VAL A 148 -8.82 1.75 -17.87
N GLN A 149 -9.22 2.35 -19.01
CA GLN A 149 -9.58 1.58 -20.21
C GLN A 149 -8.33 1.41 -21.09
N ARG A 150 -7.97 0.17 -21.38
CA ARG A 150 -6.80 -0.16 -22.22
C ARG A 150 -7.00 -1.51 -22.90
N ASP A 151 -6.75 -1.54 -24.21
CA ASP A 151 -6.77 -2.77 -25.03
C ASP A 151 -8.05 -3.61 -24.84
N GLY A 152 -9.22 -2.95 -24.77
CA GLY A 152 -10.51 -3.59 -24.54
C GLY A 152 -10.80 -4.06 -23.11
N MET A 153 -9.82 -3.95 -22.20
CA MET A 153 -9.93 -4.21 -20.78
C MET A 153 -10.44 -2.99 -20.00
N ILE A 154 -11.01 -3.23 -18.84
CA ILE A 154 -11.31 -2.21 -17.83
C ILE A 154 -10.46 -2.55 -16.59
N LEU A 155 -9.41 -1.78 -16.37
CA LEU A 155 -8.41 -2.05 -15.34
C LEU A 155 -8.77 -1.33 -14.04
N VAL A 156 -8.76 -2.09 -12.95
CA VAL A 156 -8.90 -1.61 -11.58
C VAL A 156 -7.69 -2.04 -10.75
N ASP A 157 -7.63 -1.57 -9.50
CA ASP A 157 -6.54 -1.87 -8.55
C ASP A 157 -6.21 -3.37 -8.47
N GLY A 158 -4.93 -3.68 -8.49
CA GLY A 158 -4.43 -5.04 -8.41
C GLY A 158 -4.73 -5.74 -7.09
N GLY A 159 -5.03 -4.96 -6.03
CA GLY A 159 -5.40 -5.49 -4.73
C GLY A 159 -6.67 -6.36 -4.74
N VAL A 160 -7.48 -6.26 -5.80
CA VAL A 160 -8.65 -7.12 -5.99
C VAL A 160 -8.24 -8.58 -6.21
N THR A 161 -7.17 -8.84 -6.97
CA THR A 161 -6.74 -10.21 -7.31
C THR A 161 -5.45 -10.63 -6.62
N ASN A 162 -4.44 -9.77 -6.57
CA ASN A 162 -3.12 -10.10 -6.03
C ASN A 162 -2.50 -8.92 -5.28
N PRO A 163 -2.93 -8.68 -4.03
CA PRO A 163 -2.48 -7.53 -3.24
C PRO A 163 -1.03 -7.62 -2.77
N LEU A 164 -0.43 -8.81 -2.68
CA LEU A 164 0.97 -9.04 -2.32
C LEU A 164 1.60 -9.98 -3.34
N PRO A 165 2.10 -9.48 -4.49
CA PRO A 165 2.43 -10.28 -5.66
C PRO A 165 3.76 -11.04 -5.55
N LEU A 166 3.91 -11.88 -4.51
CA LEU A 166 5.08 -12.71 -4.24
C LEU A 166 5.41 -13.66 -5.40
N ASN A 167 4.39 -14.12 -6.11
CA ASN A 167 4.51 -15.00 -7.27
C ASN A 167 4.84 -14.27 -8.58
N ARG A 168 5.04 -12.94 -8.55
CA ARG A 168 5.27 -12.12 -9.77
C ARG A 168 6.61 -11.43 -9.81
N VAL A 169 7.31 -11.32 -8.70
CA VAL A 169 8.66 -10.74 -8.69
C VAL A 169 9.62 -11.62 -9.49
N LYS A 170 10.52 -10.99 -10.25
CA LYS A 170 11.58 -11.74 -10.94
C LYS A 170 12.58 -12.24 -9.91
N ARG A 171 12.82 -13.55 -9.89
CA ARG A 171 13.79 -14.20 -9.02
C ARG A 171 15.10 -14.47 -9.76
N HIS A 172 16.21 -14.27 -9.06
CA HIS A 172 17.52 -14.70 -9.48
C HIS A 172 18.01 -15.79 -8.52
N GLU A 173 18.94 -16.61 -8.97
CA GLU A 173 19.49 -17.68 -8.14
C GLU A 173 20.17 -17.09 -6.89
N GLY A 174 19.79 -17.61 -5.73
CA GLY A 174 20.34 -17.20 -4.44
C GLY A 174 19.79 -15.88 -3.88
N ASP A 175 18.82 -15.23 -4.52
CA ASP A 175 18.17 -14.06 -3.94
C ASP A 175 17.20 -14.43 -2.81
N ILE A 176 17.04 -13.50 -1.86
CA ILE A 176 16.11 -13.61 -0.73
C ILE A 176 14.77 -13.04 -1.17
N LEU A 177 13.68 -13.79 -1.01
CA LEU A 177 12.32 -13.29 -1.25
C LEU A 177 11.84 -12.51 -0.03
N VAL A 178 11.68 -11.19 -0.20
CA VAL A 178 11.20 -10.30 0.86
C VAL A 178 9.82 -9.76 0.50
N GLY A 179 8.83 -10.01 1.35
CA GLY A 179 7.49 -9.45 1.25
C GLY A 179 7.27 -8.35 2.29
N VAL A 180 6.79 -7.16 1.87
CA VAL A 180 6.35 -6.09 2.77
C VAL A 180 4.84 -5.98 2.67
N ASP A 181 4.13 -6.44 3.69
CA ASP A 181 2.67 -6.40 3.75
C ASP A 181 2.18 -5.32 4.72
N VAL A 182 1.56 -4.28 4.18
CA VAL A 182 0.94 -3.18 4.94
C VAL A 182 -0.59 -3.30 5.02
N SER A 183 -1.15 -4.42 4.57
CA SER A 183 -2.59 -4.70 4.62
C SER A 183 -3.05 -5.16 6.00
N GLY A 184 -2.12 -5.45 6.90
CA GLY A 184 -2.37 -5.95 8.25
C GLY A 184 -3.31 -5.07 9.05
N HIS A 185 -4.32 -5.69 9.66
CA HIS A 185 -5.21 -5.07 10.62
C HIS A 185 -5.11 -5.82 11.94
N ASP A 186 -4.84 -5.10 13.00
CA ASP A 186 -4.91 -5.62 14.36
C ASP A 186 -6.38 -5.61 14.83
N TYR A 187 -7.14 -6.58 14.34
CA TYR A 187 -8.56 -6.72 14.69
C TYR A 187 -8.77 -7.00 16.18
N GLU A 188 -7.83 -7.70 16.80
CA GLU A 188 -7.95 -8.04 18.22
C GLU A 188 -7.80 -6.80 19.11
N THR A 189 -6.81 -5.97 18.85
CA THR A 189 -6.64 -4.70 19.57
C THR A 189 -7.78 -3.72 19.26
N GLN A 190 -8.28 -3.66 18.02
CA GLN A 190 -9.44 -2.86 17.68
C GLN A 190 -10.68 -3.32 18.44
N TRP A 191 -10.95 -4.63 18.45
CA TRP A 191 -12.08 -5.21 19.18
C TRP A 191 -11.97 -4.95 20.69
N LYS A 192 -10.82 -5.21 21.29
CA LYS A 192 -10.56 -4.95 22.72
C LYS A 192 -10.76 -3.47 23.07
N THR A 193 -10.22 -2.57 22.25
CA THR A 193 -10.34 -1.12 22.47
C THR A 193 -11.80 -0.66 22.35
N GLN A 194 -12.52 -1.14 21.34
CA GLN A 194 -13.91 -0.80 21.12
C GLN A 194 -14.80 -1.36 22.25
N HIS A 195 -14.53 -2.58 22.69
CA HIS A 195 -15.25 -3.21 23.81
C HIS A 195 -15.01 -2.45 25.13
N GLN A 196 -13.76 -2.07 25.41
CA GLN A 196 -13.44 -1.25 26.59
C GLN A 196 -14.09 0.13 26.56
N LEU A 197 -14.16 0.78 25.39
CA LEU A 197 -14.84 2.06 25.22
C LEU A 197 -16.36 1.92 25.44
N THR A 198 -16.96 0.84 24.92
CA THR A 198 -18.40 0.55 25.11
C THR A 198 -18.73 0.28 26.56
N GLU A 199 -17.90 -0.51 27.27
CA GLU A 199 -18.08 -0.76 28.70
C GLU A 199 -17.90 0.51 29.54
N LYS A 200 -16.87 1.33 29.27
CA LYS A 200 -16.71 2.64 29.95
C LYS A 200 -17.88 3.58 29.71
N ARG A 201 -18.50 3.55 28.51
CA ARG A 201 -19.72 4.32 28.19
C ARG A 201 -20.92 3.85 28.97
N LYS A 202 -21.13 2.53 29.13
CA LYS A 202 -22.25 1.96 29.92
C LYS A 202 -22.17 2.36 31.40
N HIS A 203 -20.98 2.49 31.96
CA HIS A 203 -20.78 2.81 33.36
C HIS A 203 -20.65 4.32 33.67
N SER A 204 -20.71 5.18 32.65
CA SER A 204 -20.58 6.62 32.85
C SER A 204 -21.91 7.27 33.20
N THR A 205 -21.95 7.89 34.37
CA THR A 205 -23.14 8.61 34.93
C THR A 205 -23.16 10.11 34.62
N SER A 206 -22.11 10.65 33.99
CA SER A 206 -21.96 12.08 33.71
C SER A 206 -22.92 12.59 32.62
N LEU A 207 -23.64 13.71 32.92
CA LEU A 207 -24.56 14.37 31.99
C LEU A 207 -23.88 14.83 30.69
N SER A 208 -22.64 15.31 30.78
CA SER A 208 -21.84 15.73 29.65
C SER A 208 -21.51 14.58 28.70
N GLN A 209 -21.29 13.38 29.23
CA GLN A 209 -21.06 12.17 28.44
C GLN A 209 -22.34 11.62 27.81
N LYS A 210 -23.51 11.79 28.46
CA LYS A 210 -24.80 11.44 27.85
C LYS A 210 -25.12 12.33 26.65
N ILE A 211 -24.74 13.61 26.68
CA ILE A 211 -24.88 14.53 25.55
C ILE A 211 -23.90 14.17 24.44
N LEU A 212 -22.64 13.88 24.76
CA LEU A 212 -21.61 13.47 23.81
C LEU A 212 -21.98 12.14 23.13
N ASN A 213 -22.53 11.17 23.87
CA ASN A 213 -23.00 9.89 23.34
C ASN A 213 -24.24 10.03 22.42
N ARG A 214 -25.01 11.12 22.56
CA ARG A 214 -26.11 11.43 21.65
C ARG A 214 -25.67 12.11 20.36
N LEU A 215 -24.50 12.76 20.37
CA LEU A 215 -23.89 13.43 19.22
C LEU A 215 -22.95 12.53 18.42
N ILE A 216 -22.49 11.43 19.00
CA ILE A 216 -21.67 10.43 18.31
C ILE A 216 -22.55 9.20 18.11
N PRO A 217 -23.02 8.93 16.89
CA PRO A 217 -23.82 7.74 16.61
C PRO A 217 -23.01 6.48 17.01
N ASP A 218 -23.62 5.59 17.80
CA ASP A 218 -23.08 4.25 18.10
C ASP A 218 -23.11 3.32 16.88
N ASN A 219 -23.71 3.77 15.79
CA ASN A 219 -23.80 3.05 14.55
C ASN A 219 -22.58 3.42 13.70
N LEU A 220 -21.71 2.43 13.42
CA LEU A 220 -21.00 2.42 12.16
C LEU A 220 -22.02 2.81 11.09
N ASP A 221 -21.85 3.98 10.46
CA ASP A 221 -22.68 4.35 9.32
C ASP A 221 -22.51 3.26 8.25
N PHE A 222 -23.43 2.30 8.24
CA PHE A 222 -23.52 1.25 7.23
C PHE A 222 -24.02 1.86 5.91
N ASN A 223 -23.28 2.85 5.40
CA ASN A 223 -23.50 3.30 4.04
C ASN A 223 -22.74 2.37 3.07
N HIS A 224 -23.19 2.33 1.82
CA HIS A 224 -22.61 1.45 0.80
C HIS A 224 -21.11 1.62 0.67
N TYR A 225 -20.57 2.81 0.87
CA TYR A 225 -19.17 3.14 0.81
C TYR A 225 -18.35 2.49 1.94
N THR A 226 -18.80 2.61 3.19
CA THR A 226 -18.09 2.02 4.34
C THR A 226 -18.12 0.50 4.28
N VAL A 227 -19.24 -0.09 3.85
CA VAL A 227 -19.36 -1.53 3.66
C VAL A 227 -18.43 -2.01 2.56
N LEU A 228 -18.44 -1.37 1.40
CA LEU A 228 -17.56 -1.75 0.27
C LEU A 228 -16.08 -1.63 0.63
N SER A 229 -15.68 -0.52 1.26
CA SER A 229 -14.31 -0.31 1.72
C SER A 229 -13.87 -1.38 2.72
N ARG A 230 -14.76 -1.76 3.64
CA ARG A 230 -14.46 -2.80 4.63
C ARG A 230 -14.33 -4.18 4.00
N VAL A 231 -15.26 -4.55 3.12
CA VAL A 231 -15.21 -5.83 2.40
C VAL A 231 -13.93 -5.91 1.56
N SER A 232 -13.61 -4.86 0.80
CA SER A 232 -12.37 -4.80 0.02
C SER A 232 -11.13 -4.99 0.90
N SER A 233 -11.06 -4.32 2.05
CA SER A 233 -9.92 -4.45 2.97
C SER A 233 -9.78 -5.87 3.53
N LEU A 234 -10.91 -6.54 3.83
CA LEU A 234 -10.89 -7.93 4.29
C LEU A 234 -10.42 -8.88 3.18
N MET A 235 -10.90 -8.70 1.94
CA MET A 235 -10.49 -9.51 0.79
C MET A 235 -9.00 -9.32 0.49
N ILE A 236 -8.51 -8.10 0.48
CA ILE A 236 -7.09 -7.77 0.32
C ILE A 236 -6.25 -8.51 1.36
N ARG A 237 -6.63 -8.41 2.64
CA ARG A 237 -5.88 -9.10 3.71
C ARG A 237 -5.91 -10.62 3.57
N GLN A 238 -7.06 -11.21 3.26
CA GLN A 238 -7.14 -12.66 3.08
C GLN A 238 -6.30 -13.14 1.90
N ASN A 239 -6.32 -12.42 0.78
CA ASN A 239 -5.49 -12.75 -0.37
C ASN A 239 -3.98 -12.59 -0.07
N SER A 240 -3.58 -11.58 0.72
CA SER A 240 -2.18 -11.43 1.17
C SER A 240 -1.75 -12.62 2.04
N ILE A 241 -2.59 -13.06 2.97
CA ILE A 241 -2.31 -14.22 3.83
C ILE A 241 -2.16 -15.50 2.99
N LEU A 242 -3.10 -15.74 2.07
CA LEU A 242 -3.05 -16.91 1.18
C LEU A 242 -1.80 -16.90 0.30
N MET A 243 -1.43 -15.74 -0.25
CA MET A 243 -0.23 -15.59 -1.06
C MET A 243 1.04 -15.82 -0.24
N THR A 244 1.08 -15.32 1.00
CA THR A 244 2.20 -15.57 1.94
C THR A 244 2.36 -17.06 2.22
N GLN A 245 1.26 -17.77 2.50
CA GLN A 245 1.27 -19.21 2.74
C GLN A 245 1.71 -20.01 1.51
N LEU A 246 1.25 -19.59 0.33
CA LEU A 246 1.58 -20.26 -0.93
C LEU A 246 3.05 -20.10 -1.32
N MET A 247 3.59 -18.87 -1.16
CA MET A 247 4.92 -18.53 -1.67
C MET A 247 6.02 -18.62 -0.62
N ASN A 248 5.66 -18.66 0.66
CA ASN A 248 6.56 -18.79 1.82
C ASN A 248 7.82 -17.90 1.68
N PRO A 249 7.70 -16.56 1.73
CA PRO A 249 8.83 -15.65 1.57
C PRO A 249 9.86 -15.88 2.68
N ASP A 250 11.15 -15.69 2.36
CA ASP A 250 12.25 -15.83 3.33
C ASP A 250 12.12 -14.78 4.45
N ILE A 251 11.70 -13.56 4.12
CA ILE A 251 11.41 -12.50 5.08
C ILE A 251 10.04 -11.92 4.79
N LEU A 252 9.13 -12.00 5.75
CA LEU A 252 7.85 -11.29 5.72
C LEU A 252 7.88 -10.13 6.71
N ILE A 253 7.73 -8.91 6.21
CA ILE A 253 7.59 -7.69 7.00
C ILE A 253 6.10 -7.37 7.09
N ASP A 254 5.40 -7.94 8.08
CA ASP A 254 3.97 -7.72 8.31
C ASP A 254 3.77 -6.46 9.18
N ILE A 255 3.22 -5.41 8.58
CA ILE A 255 3.03 -4.12 9.22
C ILE A 255 1.54 -3.91 9.51
N GLN A 256 1.17 -4.12 10.76
CA GLN A 256 -0.19 -3.90 11.22
C GLN A 256 -0.39 -2.43 11.59
N MET A 257 -1.22 -1.73 10.83
CA MET A 257 -1.44 -0.29 10.99
C MET A 257 -2.93 0.06 11.11
N SER A 258 -3.63 -0.58 12.03
CA SER A 258 -5.08 -0.34 12.26
C SER A 258 -5.44 1.09 12.67
N ARG A 259 -4.46 1.88 13.13
CA ARG A 259 -4.64 3.28 13.52
C ARG A 259 -4.58 4.26 12.34
N TYR A 260 -4.21 3.78 11.14
CA TYR A 260 -4.04 4.61 9.95
C TYR A 260 -4.99 4.21 8.85
N GLY A 261 -5.74 5.18 8.35
CA GLY A 261 -6.64 5.02 7.22
C GLY A 261 -5.90 5.00 5.87
N SER A 262 -6.60 4.56 4.84
CA SER A 262 -6.05 4.52 3.48
C SER A 262 -5.75 5.91 2.87
N PHE A 263 -6.17 7.00 3.53
CA PHE A 263 -5.99 8.38 3.08
C PHE A 263 -5.17 9.26 4.04
N ASP A 264 -4.49 8.69 5.05
CA ASP A 264 -3.67 9.41 6.03
C ASP A 264 -2.28 9.80 5.47
N TYR A 265 -2.24 10.36 4.28
CA TYR A 265 -0.99 10.77 3.60
C TYR A 265 -0.24 11.88 4.33
N ASP A 266 -0.94 12.69 5.14
CA ASP A 266 -0.36 13.71 6.01
C ASP A 266 0.50 13.17 7.15
N LYS A 267 0.55 11.85 7.30
CA LYS A 267 1.33 11.14 8.34
C LYS A 267 2.54 10.40 7.76
N SER A 268 3.03 10.84 6.61
CA SER A 268 4.09 10.16 5.85
C SER A 268 5.31 9.79 6.70
N GLU A 269 5.90 10.70 7.44
CA GLU A 269 7.10 10.44 8.26
C GLU A 269 6.86 9.39 9.36
N LYS A 270 5.65 9.36 9.96
CA LYS A 270 5.30 8.33 10.94
C LYS A 270 5.18 6.96 10.30
N LEU A 271 4.56 6.89 9.13
CA LEU A 271 4.39 5.64 8.39
C LEU A 271 5.75 5.10 7.91
N ILE A 272 6.62 5.96 7.39
CA ILE A 272 8.00 5.62 6.99
C ILE A 272 8.78 5.07 8.20
N THR A 273 8.70 5.75 9.35
CA THR A 273 9.38 5.30 10.58
C THR A 273 8.89 3.93 11.05
N ILE A 274 7.58 3.66 10.98
CA ILE A 274 7.01 2.34 11.29
C ILE A 274 7.57 1.28 10.33
N GLY A 275 7.60 1.58 9.03
CA GLY A 275 8.17 0.69 8.02
C GLY A 275 9.61 0.31 8.32
N ARG A 276 10.45 1.30 8.61
CA ARG A 276 11.86 1.08 9.01
C ARG A 276 11.99 0.18 10.23
N HIS A 277 11.28 0.50 11.32
CA HIS A 277 11.35 -0.26 12.56
C HIS A 277 10.90 -1.72 12.39
N LYS A 278 9.81 -1.94 11.67
CA LYS A 278 9.29 -3.29 11.40
C LYS A 278 10.23 -4.11 10.53
N THR A 279 10.87 -3.48 9.56
CA THR A 279 11.89 -4.12 8.73
C THR A 279 13.10 -4.53 9.54
N GLN A 280 13.59 -3.65 10.42
CA GLN A 280 14.70 -3.97 11.33
C GLN A 280 14.37 -5.19 12.20
N GLN A 281 13.17 -5.23 12.79
CA GLN A 281 12.72 -6.38 13.58
C GLN A 281 12.67 -7.69 12.77
N ALA A 282 12.13 -7.64 11.54
CA ALA A 282 12.04 -8.80 10.68
C ALA A 282 13.42 -9.34 10.25
N ILE A 283 14.36 -8.43 9.94
CA ILE A 283 15.74 -8.81 9.60
C ILE A 283 16.45 -9.44 10.81
N GLN A 284 16.32 -8.86 12.01
CA GLN A 284 16.90 -9.43 13.22
C GLN A 284 16.40 -10.83 13.48
N LYS A 285 15.08 -11.04 13.33
CA LYS A 285 14.48 -12.37 13.46
C LYS A 285 15.09 -13.35 12.45
N PHE A 286 15.12 -13.00 11.17
CA PHE A 286 15.67 -13.84 10.09
C PHE A 286 17.16 -14.18 10.31
N GLN A 287 17.94 -13.30 10.92
CA GLN A 287 19.36 -13.54 11.20
C GLN A 287 19.60 -14.42 12.44
N SER A 288 18.59 -14.57 13.29
CA SER A 288 18.65 -15.39 14.52
C SER A 288 18.16 -16.83 14.34
N GLU A 289 17.47 -17.10 13.22
CA GLU A 289 17.04 -18.45 12.80
C GLU A 289 18.12 -19.13 11.96
#